data_baf136860901aeda727fde0dc9e989c8
#
_entry.id   baf136860901aeda727fde0dc9e989c8
#
_cell.length_a   1.000
_cell.length_b   1.000
_cell.length_c   1.000
_cell.angle_alpha   90.00
_cell.angle_beta   90.00
_cell.angle_gamma   90.00
#
_symmetry.space_group_name_H-M   'P 1'
#
loop_
_entity.id
_entity.type
_entity.pdbx_description
1 polymer ?
#
loop_
_entity_poly.entity_id
_entity_poly.type
_entity_poly.pdbx_seq_one_letter_code
_entity_poly.pdbx_strand_id
1 'polypeptide(L)'
;MKNVINMTARDLIARLVDEGSFVEVDKYVRRSNAVYGYEDVSAPGEGVISGWGKIGGVPVCAFAQDASVLDGSLGTAHANKIVKALEMAKKSGYSVICIWCSSGARIQEGACAADAYIKVAKALNDLSGVVPTISIVAGEMFGISSA
;
A
#
# COMPACT_ATOMS: atom_id res chain seq x y z
N MET A 1 -22.14 10.89 6.86
CA MET A 1 -21.15 10.28 5.94
C MET A 1 -19.80 10.95 6.22
N LYS A 2 -18.77 10.23 6.72
CA LYS A 2 -17.40 10.77 6.78
C LYS A 2 -16.94 10.93 5.32
N ASN A 3 -16.44 12.10 4.97
CA ASN A 3 -15.84 12.32 3.66
C ASN A 3 -14.69 11.33 3.49
N VAL A 4 -14.53 10.75 2.31
CA VAL A 4 -13.47 9.78 1.97
C VAL A 4 -12.07 10.33 2.30
N ILE A 5 -11.92 11.65 2.20
CA ILE A 5 -10.66 12.40 2.50
C ILE A 5 -10.20 12.28 3.97
N ASN A 6 -11.09 11.92 4.92
CA ASN A 6 -10.78 11.80 6.35
C ASN A 6 -10.79 10.33 6.84
N MET A 7 -10.73 9.36 5.94
CA MET A 7 -10.71 7.95 6.29
C MET A 7 -9.27 7.43 6.36
N THR A 8 -8.98 6.68 7.39
CA THR A 8 -7.70 5.97 7.48
C THR A 8 -7.65 4.83 6.45
N ALA A 9 -6.45 4.40 6.06
CA ALA A 9 -6.28 3.23 5.19
C ALA A 9 -7.02 2.00 5.73
N ARG A 10 -7.07 1.85 7.06
CA ARG A 10 -7.78 0.76 7.73
C ARG A 10 -9.30 0.85 7.52
N ASP A 11 -9.88 2.05 7.61
CA ASP A 11 -11.31 2.26 7.38
C ASP A 11 -11.69 1.97 5.92
N LEU A 12 -10.79 2.32 4.98
CA LEU A 12 -10.99 2.04 3.55
C LEU A 12 -11.01 0.54 3.27
N ILE A 13 -10.03 -0.20 3.79
CA ILE A 13 -10.00 -1.66 3.67
C ILE A 13 -11.22 -2.29 4.35
N ALA A 14 -11.58 -1.87 5.56
CA ALA A 14 -12.71 -2.44 6.29
C ALA A 14 -14.07 -2.23 5.59
N ARG A 15 -14.19 -1.18 4.78
CA ARG A 15 -15.40 -0.95 3.95
C ARG A 15 -15.41 -1.73 2.66
N LEU A 16 -14.24 -2.12 2.18
CA LEU A 16 -14.07 -2.80 0.91
C LEU A 16 -14.34 -4.29 1.03
N VAL A 17 -13.86 -4.90 2.12
CA VAL A 17 -13.89 -6.35 2.31
C VAL A 17 -15.05 -6.79 3.20
N ASP A 18 -15.43 -8.05 3.07
CA ASP A 18 -16.44 -8.68 3.93
C ASP A 18 -15.99 -8.62 5.39
N GLU A 19 -16.93 -8.37 6.30
CA GLU A 19 -16.64 -8.20 7.73
C GLU A 19 -15.86 -9.39 8.29
N GLY A 20 -14.75 -9.09 8.99
CA GLY A 20 -13.88 -10.08 9.62
C GLY A 20 -13.06 -10.94 8.66
N SER A 21 -13.13 -10.71 7.33
CA SER A 21 -12.41 -11.51 6.35
C SER A 21 -10.97 -11.08 6.11
N PHE A 22 -10.59 -9.85 6.50
CA PHE A 22 -9.29 -9.30 6.17
C PHE A 22 -8.17 -9.80 7.09
N VAL A 23 -7.14 -10.36 6.48
CA VAL A 23 -5.91 -10.78 7.15
C VAL A 23 -4.77 -9.85 6.73
N GLU A 24 -4.36 -9.00 7.65
CA GLU A 24 -3.27 -8.04 7.43
C GLU A 24 -1.91 -8.74 7.48
N VAL A 25 -1.07 -8.47 6.50
CA VAL A 25 0.30 -8.99 6.40
C VAL A 25 1.28 -7.87 6.79
N ASP A 26 2.34 -8.26 7.51
CA ASP A 26 3.41 -7.34 7.94
C ASP A 26 2.90 -6.12 8.74
N LYS A 27 1.91 -6.32 9.58
CA LYS A 27 1.27 -5.29 10.41
C LYS A 27 2.25 -4.48 11.26
N TYR A 28 3.33 -5.11 11.72
CA TYR A 28 4.30 -4.53 12.65
C TYR A 28 5.62 -4.13 12.00
N VAL A 29 5.72 -4.21 10.68
CA VAL A 29 6.93 -3.77 9.97
C VAL A 29 7.14 -2.28 10.22
N ARG A 30 8.38 -1.94 10.52
CA ARG A 30 8.87 -0.58 10.69
C ARG A 30 10.12 -0.41 9.83
N ARG A 31 10.43 0.82 9.43
CA ARG A 31 11.70 1.10 8.78
C ARG A 31 12.87 0.74 9.72
N SER A 32 13.93 0.17 9.17
CA SER A 32 15.09 -0.27 9.95
C SER A 32 16.12 0.85 10.19
N ASN A 33 16.05 1.95 9.43
CA ASN A 33 17.03 3.02 9.52
C ASN A 33 16.39 4.28 10.10
N ALA A 34 16.86 4.69 11.27
CA ALA A 34 16.66 6.04 11.75
C ALA A 34 17.44 6.98 10.82
N VAL A 35 16.74 7.64 9.90
CA VAL A 35 17.29 8.82 9.23
C VAL A 35 17.36 9.90 10.28
N TYR A 36 18.54 10.51 10.47
CA TYR A 36 18.78 11.58 11.45
C TYR A 36 17.63 12.60 11.43
N GLY A 37 17.00 12.83 12.59
CA GLY A 37 15.90 13.81 12.74
C GLY A 37 14.48 13.28 12.46
N TYR A 38 14.29 12.00 12.16
CA TYR A 38 12.97 11.41 11.91
C TYR A 38 12.65 10.20 12.82
N GLU A 39 13.29 10.14 13.97
CA GLU A 39 13.12 9.03 14.94
C GLU A 39 11.70 8.92 15.48
N ASP A 40 10.97 10.03 15.55
CA ASP A 40 9.65 10.13 16.17
C ASP A 40 8.47 9.76 15.24
N VAL A 41 8.69 9.55 13.96
CA VAL A 41 7.62 9.30 12.97
C VAL A 41 7.56 7.83 12.55
N SER A 42 7.96 6.92 13.42
CA SER A 42 7.83 5.48 13.15
C SER A 42 6.42 5.00 13.48
N ALA A 43 5.56 4.98 12.47
CA ALA A 43 4.23 4.36 12.59
C ALA A 43 4.31 2.85 12.34
N PRO A 44 3.62 2.01 13.14
CA PRO A 44 3.46 0.60 12.82
C PRO A 44 2.84 0.42 11.43
N GLY A 45 3.43 -0.46 10.61
CA GLY A 45 2.94 -0.72 9.26
C GLY A 45 3.41 0.25 8.19
N GLU A 46 4.25 1.25 8.52
CA GLU A 46 4.91 2.17 7.57
C GLU A 46 3.96 2.91 6.62
N GLY A 47 2.76 3.24 7.08
CA GLY A 47 1.79 4.01 6.29
C GLY A 47 1.15 3.22 5.13
N VAL A 48 1.22 1.88 5.15
CA VAL A 48 0.48 1.04 4.22
C VAL A 48 -0.08 -0.18 4.93
N ILE A 49 -1.36 -0.45 4.68
CA ILE A 49 -2.03 -1.69 5.09
C ILE A 49 -2.10 -2.59 3.88
N SER A 50 -1.62 -3.81 4.00
CA SER A 50 -1.61 -4.79 2.93
C SER A 50 -2.01 -6.16 3.45
N GLY A 51 -2.69 -6.94 2.63
CA GLY A 51 -3.13 -8.26 3.01
C GLY A 51 -4.08 -8.88 2.00
N TRP A 52 -4.85 -9.84 2.44
CA TRP A 52 -5.89 -10.49 1.66
C TRP A 52 -7.20 -10.56 2.45
N GLY A 53 -8.31 -10.59 1.75
CA GLY A 53 -9.64 -10.68 2.32
C GLY A 53 -10.62 -11.24 1.31
N LYS A 54 -11.90 -11.08 1.56
CA LYS A 54 -12.97 -11.48 0.63
C LYS A 54 -13.86 -10.30 0.31
N ILE A 55 -14.41 -10.28 -0.89
CA ILE A 55 -15.45 -9.35 -1.32
C ILE A 55 -16.58 -10.19 -1.92
N GLY A 56 -17.74 -10.19 -1.27
CA GLY A 56 -18.84 -11.06 -1.67
C GLY A 56 -18.44 -12.54 -1.66
N GLY A 57 -17.59 -12.97 -0.74
CA GLY A 57 -17.07 -14.33 -0.64
C GLY A 57 -15.88 -14.63 -1.56
N VAL A 58 -15.55 -13.77 -2.55
CA VAL A 58 -14.44 -13.97 -3.48
C VAL A 58 -13.14 -13.46 -2.88
N PRO A 59 -12.05 -14.27 -2.86
CA PRO A 59 -10.78 -13.85 -2.29
C PRO A 59 -10.11 -12.77 -3.16
N VAL A 60 -9.57 -11.75 -2.51
CA VAL A 60 -8.84 -10.64 -3.13
C VAL A 60 -7.61 -10.28 -2.29
N CYS A 61 -6.56 -9.83 -2.94
CA CYS A 61 -5.48 -9.11 -2.27
C CYS A 61 -5.77 -7.61 -2.34
N ALA A 62 -5.47 -6.90 -1.26
CA ALA A 62 -5.65 -5.46 -1.22
C ALA A 62 -4.51 -4.78 -0.48
N PHE A 63 -4.19 -3.56 -0.90
CA PHE A 63 -3.41 -2.66 -0.09
C PHE A 63 -4.02 -1.25 -0.12
N ALA A 64 -3.81 -0.51 0.95
CA ALA A 64 -4.22 0.89 1.07
C ALA A 64 -3.10 1.71 1.70
N GLN A 65 -2.77 2.84 1.08
CA GLN A 65 -1.83 3.82 1.62
C GLN A 65 -2.53 4.76 2.59
N ASP A 66 -1.84 5.12 3.68
CA ASP A 66 -2.34 5.98 4.74
C ASP A 66 -1.63 7.34 4.69
N ALA A 67 -2.36 8.36 4.27
CA ALA A 67 -1.84 9.72 4.21
C ALA A 67 -1.49 10.30 5.60
N SER A 68 -2.03 9.75 6.69
CA SER A 68 -1.70 10.21 8.04
C SER A 68 -0.25 9.90 8.45
N VAL A 69 0.43 9.02 7.70
CA VAL A 69 1.81 8.64 7.92
C VAL A 69 2.69 9.21 6.82
N LEU A 70 3.43 10.28 7.12
CA LEU A 70 4.33 10.96 6.17
C LEU A 70 3.67 11.25 4.82
N ASP A 71 2.41 11.72 4.84
CA ASP A 71 1.59 12.04 3.66
C ASP A 71 1.49 10.87 2.65
N GLY A 72 1.52 9.63 3.14
CA GLY A 72 1.50 8.44 2.29
C GLY A 72 2.77 8.27 1.44
N SER A 73 3.86 8.98 1.75
CA SER A 73 5.10 8.90 0.99
C SER A 73 5.68 7.49 0.98
N LEU A 74 6.13 7.06 -0.20
CA LEU A 74 6.61 5.72 -0.43
C LEU A 74 8.10 5.61 -0.12
N GLY A 75 8.42 4.88 0.94
CA GLY A 75 9.78 4.48 1.31
C GLY A 75 10.02 3.00 1.06
N THR A 76 11.21 2.53 1.37
CA THR A 76 11.64 1.14 1.10
C THR A 76 10.77 0.10 1.82
N ALA A 77 10.51 0.28 3.11
CA ALA A 77 9.69 -0.67 3.88
C ALA A 77 8.22 -0.65 3.41
N HIS A 78 7.69 0.53 3.11
CA HIS A 78 6.37 0.74 2.53
C HIS A 78 6.23 -0.02 1.19
N ALA A 79 7.18 0.19 0.26
CA ALA A 79 7.20 -0.48 -1.03
C ALA A 79 7.30 -2.00 -0.92
N ASN A 80 8.15 -2.51 -0.03
CA ASN A 80 8.30 -3.94 0.17
C ASN A 80 7.00 -4.61 0.62
N LYS A 81 6.18 -3.95 1.44
CA LYS A 81 4.85 -4.46 1.81
C LYS A 81 3.91 -4.53 0.62
N ILE A 82 3.90 -3.48 -0.23
CA ILE A 82 3.10 -3.47 -1.46
C ILE A 82 3.54 -4.59 -2.39
N VAL A 83 4.84 -4.68 -2.69
CA VAL A 83 5.40 -5.73 -3.57
C VAL A 83 5.04 -7.12 -3.06
N LYS A 84 5.16 -7.36 -1.76
CA LYS A 84 4.80 -8.66 -1.15
C LYS A 84 3.31 -9.00 -1.35
N ALA A 85 2.41 -8.02 -1.21
CA ALA A 85 0.98 -8.22 -1.47
C ALA A 85 0.71 -8.55 -2.96
N LEU A 86 1.40 -7.85 -3.87
CA LEU A 86 1.28 -8.08 -5.30
C LEU A 86 1.83 -9.47 -5.70
N GLU A 87 2.98 -9.87 -5.16
CA GLU A 87 3.53 -11.21 -5.38
C GLU A 87 2.64 -12.32 -4.83
N MET A 88 2.02 -12.09 -3.66
CA MET A 88 1.06 -13.04 -3.09
C MET A 88 -0.15 -13.18 -4.00
N ALA A 89 -0.69 -12.09 -4.53
CA ALA A 89 -1.78 -12.11 -5.48
C ALA A 89 -1.42 -12.89 -6.76
N LYS A 90 -0.22 -12.65 -7.30
CA LYS A 90 0.30 -13.37 -8.47
C LYS A 90 0.37 -14.87 -8.25
N LYS A 91 0.87 -15.30 -7.08
CA LYS A 91 1.00 -16.72 -6.73
C LYS A 91 -0.34 -17.40 -6.49
N SER A 92 -1.31 -16.68 -5.91
CA SER A 92 -2.62 -17.21 -5.57
C SER A 92 -3.65 -17.08 -6.69
N GLY A 93 -3.38 -16.30 -7.72
CA GLY A 93 -4.34 -15.96 -8.78
C GLY A 93 -5.47 -15.04 -8.30
N TYR A 94 -5.27 -14.30 -7.20
CA TYR A 94 -6.28 -13.40 -6.65
C TYR A 94 -6.25 -12.04 -7.33
N SER A 95 -7.44 -11.46 -7.56
CA SER A 95 -7.54 -10.07 -8.00
C SER A 95 -6.90 -9.12 -7.00
N VAL A 96 -6.36 -8.01 -7.47
CA VAL A 96 -5.71 -7.00 -6.62
C VAL A 96 -6.51 -5.72 -6.62
N ILE A 97 -6.69 -5.15 -5.42
CA ILE A 97 -7.25 -3.82 -5.24
C ILE A 97 -6.20 -2.92 -4.61
N CYS A 98 -5.82 -1.89 -5.36
CA CYS A 98 -4.82 -0.91 -4.99
C CYS A 98 -5.53 0.38 -4.58
N ILE A 99 -5.45 0.78 -3.31
CA ILE A 99 -6.00 2.05 -2.83
C ILE A 99 -4.83 3.01 -2.64
N TRP A 100 -4.76 3.99 -3.54
CA TRP A 100 -3.66 4.94 -3.62
C TRP A 100 -3.97 6.23 -2.90
N CYS A 101 -3.02 6.69 -2.08
CA CYS A 101 -2.99 8.00 -1.47
C CYS A 101 -1.53 8.31 -1.10
N SER A 102 -0.80 9.03 -1.99
CA SER A 102 0.65 9.18 -1.85
C SER A 102 1.13 10.53 -2.35
N SER A 103 1.92 11.20 -1.54
CA SER A 103 2.65 12.41 -1.93
C SER A 103 3.89 12.14 -2.79
N GLY A 104 4.15 10.89 -3.16
CA GLY A 104 5.28 10.51 -3.99
C GLY A 104 6.40 9.79 -3.23
N ALA A 105 7.63 9.87 -3.74
CA ALA A 105 8.79 9.23 -3.12
C ALA A 105 9.17 9.91 -1.79
N ARG A 106 9.52 9.09 -0.79
CA ARG A 106 10.03 9.58 0.49
C ARG A 106 11.44 10.14 0.32
N ILE A 107 11.54 11.45 0.15
CA ILE A 107 12.80 12.17 -0.14
C ILE A 107 13.88 11.88 0.90
N GLN A 108 13.50 11.67 2.15
CA GLN A 108 14.40 11.36 3.26
C GLN A 108 15.20 10.06 3.09
N GLU A 109 14.70 9.14 2.27
CA GLU A 109 15.38 7.89 1.94
C GLU A 109 16.26 7.99 0.67
N GLY A 110 16.29 9.16 0.02
CA GLY A 110 17.15 9.43 -1.13
C GLY A 110 16.95 8.44 -2.28
N ALA A 111 18.04 7.94 -2.84
CA ALA A 111 18.02 6.99 -3.96
C ALA A 111 17.26 5.69 -3.65
N CYS A 112 17.22 5.26 -2.40
CA CYS A 112 16.49 4.06 -1.99
C CYS A 112 14.98 4.18 -2.23
N ALA A 113 14.42 5.38 -2.09
CA ALA A 113 13.01 5.61 -2.40
C ALA A 113 12.71 5.49 -3.90
N ALA A 114 13.62 5.93 -4.76
CA ALA A 114 13.48 5.77 -6.22
C ALA A 114 13.51 4.28 -6.62
N ASP A 115 14.44 3.50 -6.06
CA ASP A 115 14.49 2.05 -6.26
C ASP A 115 13.21 1.36 -5.76
N ALA A 116 12.71 1.79 -4.61
CA ALA A 116 11.45 1.30 -4.05
C ALA A 116 10.26 1.54 -5.00
N TYR A 117 10.18 2.72 -5.61
CA TYR A 117 9.17 3.02 -6.63
C TYR A 117 9.25 2.10 -7.84
N ILE A 118 10.46 1.91 -8.37
CA ILE A 118 10.70 1.03 -9.52
C ILE A 118 10.25 -0.40 -9.21
N LYS A 119 10.52 -0.90 -8.00
CA LYS A 119 10.08 -2.23 -7.56
C LYS A 119 8.56 -2.38 -7.55
N VAL A 120 7.83 -1.36 -7.07
CA VAL A 120 6.36 -1.38 -7.09
C VAL A 120 5.84 -1.35 -8.52
N ALA A 121 6.35 -0.45 -9.37
CA ALA A 121 5.96 -0.36 -10.77
C ALA A 121 6.22 -1.67 -11.52
N LYS A 122 7.39 -2.28 -11.29
CA LYS A 122 7.74 -3.59 -11.85
C LYS A 122 6.76 -4.68 -11.40
N ALA A 123 6.44 -4.75 -10.11
CA ALA A 123 5.53 -5.75 -9.57
C ALA A 123 4.10 -5.60 -10.14
N LEU A 124 3.63 -4.36 -10.33
CA LEU A 124 2.35 -4.09 -11.00
C LEU A 124 2.37 -4.51 -12.47
N ASN A 125 3.44 -4.18 -13.19
CA ASN A 125 3.60 -4.61 -14.58
C ASN A 125 3.63 -6.13 -14.71
N ASP A 126 4.28 -6.83 -13.78
CA ASP A 126 4.35 -8.29 -13.75
C ASP A 126 2.99 -8.97 -13.47
N LEU A 127 2.00 -8.23 -12.98
CA LEU A 127 0.62 -8.68 -12.79
C LEU A 127 -0.25 -8.47 -14.02
N SER A 128 0.15 -7.59 -14.93
CA SER A 128 -0.61 -7.28 -16.14
C SER A 128 -0.83 -8.54 -16.97
N GLY A 129 -2.09 -8.82 -17.30
CA GLY A 129 -2.47 -10.04 -18.02
C GLY A 129 -2.45 -11.34 -17.19
N VAL A 130 -2.08 -11.28 -15.91
CA VAL A 130 -2.04 -12.46 -15.01
C VAL A 130 -3.25 -12.46 -14.08
N VAL A 131 -3.50 -11.36 -13.38
CA VAL A 131 -4.67 -11.19 -12.50
C VAL A 131 -5.30 -9.83 -12.71
N PRO A 132 -6.62 -9.68 -12.50
CA PRO A 132 -7.29 -8.39 -12.54
C PRO A 132 -6.73 -7.44 -11.48
N THR A 133 -6.43 -6.22 -11.88
CA THR A 133 -5.95 -5.16 -10.97
C THR A 133 -6.89 -3.97 -11.05
N ILE A 134 -7.39 -3.53 -9.90
CA ILE A 134 -8.28 -2.38 -9.77
C ILE A 134 -7.55 -1.32 -8.95
N SER A 135 -7.40 -0.13 -9.51
CA SER A 135 -6.82 1.03 -8.83
C SER A 135 -7.92 2.00 -8.39
N ILE A 136 -7.89 2.37 -7.12
CA ILE A 136 -8.78 3.36 -6.50
C ILE A 136 -7.91 4.51 -5.99
N VAL A 137 -8.14 5.71 -6.47
CA VAL A 137 -7.47 6.92 -5.97
C VAL A 137 -8.31 7.50 -4.85
N ALA A 138 -7.81 7.41 -3.61
CA ALA A 138 -8.51 7.84 -2.41
C ALA A 138 -8.10 9.23 -1.91
N GLY A 139 -7.05 9.81 -2.48
CA GLY A 139 -6.52 11.11 -2.09
C GLY A 139 -5.53 11.65 -3.12
N GLU A 140 -4.59 12.44 -2.66
CA GLU A 140 -3.51 12.94 -3.52
C GLU A 140 -2.66 11.78 -4.06
N MET A 141 -2.21 11.92 -5.28
CA MET A 141 -1.43 10.90 -5.96
C MET A 141 -0.40 11.55 -6.87
N PHE A 142 0.87 11.49 -6.46
CA PHE A 142 1.98 12.09 -7.17
C PHE A 142 3.04 11.06 -7.56
N GLY A 143 3.85 11.41 -8.56
CA GLY A 143 4.96 10.60 -9.03
C GLY A 143 4.51 9.39 -9.86
N ILE A 144 5.30 8.31 -9.81
CA ILE A 144 5.07 7.10 -10.61
C ILE A 144 3.75 6.40 -10.23
N SER A 145 3.22 6.60 -9.03
CA SER A 145 1.93 6.05 -8.65
C SER A 145 0.76 6.61 -9.45
N SER A 146 0.95 7.74 -10.15
CA SER A 146 -0.04 8.34 -11.04
C SER A 146 0.07 7.88 -12.51
N ALA A 147 1.07 7.11 -12.84
CA ALA A 147 1.31 6.56 -14.18
C ALA A 147 0.81 5.12 -14.28
#